data_6b38964b0293f37fc1530694c4a691ce
#
_entry.id   6b38964b0293f37fc1530694c4a691ce
#
_cell.length_a   1.000
_cell.length_b   1.000
_cell.length_c   1.000
_cell.angle_alpha   90.00
_cell.angle_beta   90.00
_cell.angle_gamma   90.00
#
_symmetry.space_group_name_H-M   'P 1'
#
loop_
_entity.id
_entity.type
_entity.pdbx_description
1 polymer ?
#
loop_
_entity_poly.entity_id
_entity_poly.type
_entity_poly.pdbx_seq_one_letter_code
_entity_poly.pdbx_strand_id
1 'polypeptide(L)'
;MAEWTVDRKDVTSTVDGNYMLYRNRPLVREDNIICYGNLSDPYVIQMIVMTEKEFRGKKVPDQIYVQLLSTDTSKPLNARVVKDSMKSGMNDALDLGVTWLERYLNA
;
A
#
# COMPACT_ATOMS: atom_id res chain seq x y z
N MET A 1 -13.51 -11.68 -2.43
CA MET A 1 -13.04 -10.88 -1.30
C MET A 1 -11.52 -10.85 -1.29
N ALA A 2 -10.94 -9.70 -1.04
CA ALA A 2 -9.49 -9.58 -1.01
C ALA A 2 -8.90 -10.30 0.21
N GLU A 3 -7.77 -10.94 0.03
CA GLU A 3 -7.03 -11.54 1.12
C GLU A 3 -5.92 -10.58 1.56
N TRP A 4 -5.90 -10.27 2.85
CA TRP A 4 -4.87 -9.42 3.43
C TRP A 4 -3.77 -10.30 4.01
N THR A 5 -2.52 -10.06 3.58
CA THR A 5 -1.36 -10.81 4.04
C THR A 5 -0.48 -9.98 4.96
N VAL A 6 -1.08 -9.00 5.64
CA VAL A 6 -0.36 -8.13 6.57
C VAL A 6 -0.37 -8.75 7.97
N ASP A 7 0.61 -8.35 8.78
CA ASP A 7 0.71 -8.77 10.17
C ASP A 7 -0.41 -8.10 10.96
N ARG A 8 -1.26 -8.89 11.61
CA ARG A 8 -2.45 -8.36 12.29
C ARG A 8 -2.12 -7.49 13.49
N LYS A 9 -0.94 -7.61 14.05
CA LYS A 9 -0.57 -6.77 15.20
C LYS A 9 -0.46 -5.30 14.83
N ASP A 10 -0.28 -4.99 13.55
CA ASP A 10 -0.20 -3.61 13.07
C ASP A 10 -1.55 -3.05 12.64
N VAL A 11 -2.60 -3.87 12.68
CA VAL A 11 -3.95 -3.46 12.30
C VAL A 11 -4.67 -2.94 13.54
N THR A 12 -5.14 -1.70 13.49
CA THR A 12 -5.83 -1.09 14.63
C THR A 12 -7.35 -1.23 14.53
N SER A 13 -7.90 -1.30 13.32
CA SER A 13 -9.31 -1.62 13.13
C SER A 13 -9.55 -2.03 11.69
N THR A 14 -10.70 -2.71 11.44
CA THR A 14 -11.12 -3.08 10.10
C THR A 14 -12.56 -2.60 9.89
N VAL A 15 -12.84 -2.11 8.68
CA VAL A 15 -14.17 -1.74 8.25
C VAL A 15 -14.43 -2.49 6.96
N ASP A 16 -15.35 -3.45 6.97
CA ASP A 16 -15.60 -4.44 5.93
C ASP A 16 -14.31 -5.17 5.51
N GLY A 17 -14.23 -5.80 4.37
CA GLY A 17 -13.10 -6.64 3.98
C GLY A 17 -11.96 -5.91 3.28
N ASN A 18 -12.16 -4.66 2.90
CA ASN A 18 -11.23 -3.94 2.02
C ASN A 18 -10.57 -2.73 2.66
N TYR A 19 -11.03 -2.33 3.82
CA TYR A 19 -10.55 -1.13 4.50
C TYR A 19 -10.08 -1.50 5.90
N MET A 20 -8.91 -1.00 6.28
CA MET A 20 -8.40 -1.16 7.64
C MET A 20 -7.52 0.01 7.99
N LEU A 21 -7.26 0.20 9.29
CA LEU A 21 -6.23 1.15 9.75
C LEU A 21 -4.97 0.34 10.04
N TYR A 22 -3.91 0.65 9.32
CA TYR A 22 -2.61 0.03 9.50
C TYR A 22 -1.65 1.08 10.03
N ARG A 23 -1.18 0.90 11.25
CA ARG A 23 -0.35 1.89 11.94
C ARG A 23 -0.99 3.28 11.89
N ASN A 24 -2.31 3.32 12.16
CA ASN A 24 -3.13 4.53 12.26
C ASN A 24 -3.34 5.29 10.94
N ARG A 25 -3.07 4.67 9.81
CA ARG A 25 -3.38 5.25 8.50
C ARG A 25 -4.26 4.29 7.70
N PRO A 26 -5.17 4.82 6.89
CA PRO A 26 -6.05 3.97 6.08
C PRO A 26 -5.26 3.11 5.10
N LEU A 27 -5.63 1.84 5.04
CA LEU A 27 -5.10 0.88 4.06
C LEU A 27 -6.30 0.29 3.35
N VAL A 28 -6.45 0.60 2.07
CA VAL A 28 -7.62 0.24 1.27
C VAL A 28 -7.17 -0.60 0.09
N ARG A 29 -7.83 -1.73 -0.13
CA ARG A 29 -7.55 -2.58 -1.26
C ARG A 29 -8.78 -2.70 -2.17
N GLU A 30 -8.58 -2.47 -3.46
CA GLU A 30 -9.55 -2.75 -4.51
C GLU A 30 -8.87 -3.57 -5.59
N ASP A 31 -9.30 -4.81 -5.77
CA ASP A 31 -8.72 -5.75 -6.72
C ASP A 31 -7.21 -5.88 -6.49
N ASN A 32 -6.40 -5.46 -7.45
CA ASN A 32 -4.94 -5.55 -7.35
C ASN A 32 -4.27 -4.24 -6.96
N ILE A 33 -5.05 -3.22 -6.59
CA ILE A 33 -4.51 -1.91 -6.20
C ILE A 33 -4.74 -1.70 -4.71
N ILE A 34 -3.68 -1.32 -4.00
CA ILE A 34 -3.72 -1.06 -2.57
C ILE A 34 -3.23 0.35 -2.33
N CYS A 35 -4.01 1.16 -1.60
CA CYS A 35 -3.66 2.53 -1.28
C CYS A 35 -3.46 2.65 0.23
N TYR A 36 -2.38 3.32 0.63
CA TYR A 36 -2.03 3.50 2.04
C TYR A 36 -1.74 4.96 2.32
N GLY A 37 -2.41 5.52 3.33
CA GLY A 37 -2.23 6.89 3.76
C GLY A 37 -3.50 7.72 3.63
N ASN A 38 -3.43 8.98 4.04
CA ASN A 38 -4.54 9.92 4.00
C ASN A 38 -4.40 10.84 2.79
N LEU A 39 -5.46 10.97 2.01
CA LEU A 39 -5.45 11.88 0.85
C LEU A 39 -5.34 13.35 1.26
N SER A 40 -5.58 13.65 2.53
CA SER A 40 -5.38 15.01 3.06
C SER A 40 -3.91 15.31 3.35
N ASP A 41 -3.05 14.30 3.37
CA ASP A 41 -1.60 14.48 3.52
C ASP A 41 -0.95 14.73 2.16
N PRO A 42 0.26 15.34 2.12
CA PRO A 42 0.90 15.62 0.82
C PRO A 42 1.37 14.39 0.06
N TYR A 43 1.47 13.23 0.68
CA TYR A 43 1.93 12.00 0.03
C TYR A 43 1.10 10.82 0.47
N VAL A 44 0.97 9.84 -0.43
CA VAL A 44 0.37 8.55 -0.15
C VAL A 44 1.17 7.46 -0.84
N ILE A 45 0.93 6.21 -0.44
CA ILE A 45 1.53 5.05 -1.08
C ILE A 45 0.47 4.35 -1.91
N GLN A 46 0.84 3.97 -3.13
CA GLN A 46 0.03 3.09 -3.95
C GLN A 46 0.84 1.84 -4.27
N MET A 47 0.22 0.68 -4.06
CA MET A 47 0.84 -0.60 -4.37
C MET A 47 -0.01 -1.31 -5.40
N ILE A 48 0.63 -1.89 -6.42
CA ILE A 48 -0.05 -2.64 -7.46
C ILE A 48 0.46 -4.07 -7.42
N VAL A 49 -0.45 -5.01 -7.16
CA VAL A 49 -0.10 -6.43 -7.17
C VAL A 49 0.02 -6.87 -8.62
N MET A 50 1.25 -7.11 -9.06
CA MET A 50 1.52 -7.47 -10.45
C MET A 50 1.34 -8.96 -10.69
N THR A 51 1.74 -9.80 -9.73
CA THR A 51 1.60 -11.24 -9.83
C THR A 51 1.21 -11.83 -8.49
N GLU A 52 0.68 -13.05 -8.52
CA GLU A 52 0.32 -13.80 -7.33
C GLU A 52 1.04 -15.15 -7.38
N LYS A 53 1.21 -15.77 -6.20
CA LYS A 53 1.74 -17.12 -6.09
C LYS A 53 0.89 -17.91 -5.12
N GLU A 54 1.01 -19.24 -5.17
CA GLU A 54 0.34 -20.10 -4.21
C GLU A 54 1.19 -20.25 -2.96
N PHE A 55 0.54 -20.11 -1.80
CA PHE A 55 1.16 -20.32 -0.52
C PHE A 55 0.16 -21.03 0.38
N ARG A 56 0.48 -22.27 0.76
CA ARG A 56 -0.38 -23.10 1.61
C ARG A 56 -1.80 -23.21 1.05
N GLY A 57 -1.91 -23.42 -0.27
CA GLY A 57 -3.19 -23.58 -0.93
C GLY A 57 -3.97 -22.33 -1.22
N LYS A 58 -3.40 -21.16 -0.93
CA LYS A 58 -4.04 -19.87 -1.18
C LYS A 58 -3.21 -19.03 -2.11
N LYS A 59 -3.88 -18.20 -2.90
CA LYS A 59 -3.19 -17.23 -3.74
C LYS A 59 -2.89 -15.98 -2.93
N VAL A 60 -1.61 -15.60 -2.90
CA VAL A 60 -1.15 -14.42 -2.18
C VAL A 60 -0.37 -13.51 -3.14
N PRO A 61 -0.31 -12.20 -2.86
CA PRO A 61 0.47 -11.29 -3.69
C PRO A 61 1.94 -11.71 -3.71
N ASP A 62 2.57 -11.63 -4.89
CA ASP A 62 3.97 -11.96 -5.06
C ASP A 62 4.77 -10.72 -5.46
N GLN A 63 4.76 -10.34 -6.73
CA GLN A 63 5.47 -9.13 -7.18
C GLN A 63 4.55 -7.93 -7.02
N ILE A 64 5.00 -6.94 -6.26
CA ILE A 64 4.19 -5.76 -5.93
C ILE A 64 4.98 -4.51 -6.29
N TYR A 65 4.38 -3.66 -7.12
CA TYR A 65 4.98 -2.39 -7.51
C TYR A 65 4.55 -1.32 -6.52
N VAL A 66 5.52 -0.75 -5.80
CA VAL A 66 5.27 0.24 -4.74
C VAL A 66 5.62 1.61 -5.27
N GLN A 67 4.69 2.56 -5.12
CA GLN A 67 4.87 3.94 -5.55
C GLN A 67 4.58 4.90 -4.42
N LEU A 68 5.46 5.89 -4.24
CA LEU A 68 5.19 7.04 -3.38
C LEU A 68 4.65 8.15 -4.26
N LEU A 69 3.41 8.57 -4.00
CA LEU A 69 2.71 9.54 -4.84
C LEU A 69 2.46 10.85 -4.11
N SER A 70 2.62 11.96 -4.82
CA SER A 70 2.10 13.24 -4.36
C SER A 70 0.58 13.25 -4.50
N THR A 71 -0.12 13.82 -3.53
CA THR A 71 -1.58 13.95 -3.56
C THR A 71 -2.04 15.16 -4.35
N ASP A 72 -1.12 15.91 -4.94
CA ASP A 72 -1.43 17.13 -5.70
C ASP A 72 -2.12 16.75 -7.02
N THR A 73 -3.44 16.86 -7.04
CA THR A 73 -4.25 16.47 -8.21
C THR A 73 -4.15 17.48 -9.37
N SER A 74 -3.49 18.61 -9.17
CA SER A 74 -3.24 19.55 -10.26
C SER A 74 -2.17 19.02 -11.22
N LYS A 75 -1.43 17.98 -10.84
CA LYS A 75 -0.40 17.36 -11.67
C LYS A 75 -0.93 16.05 -12.26
N PRO A 76 -0.52 15.69 -13.48
CA PRO A 76 -0.85 14.37 -14.02
C PRO A 76 -0.18 13.27 -13.21
N LEU A 77 -0.74 12.05 -13.28
CA LEU A 77 -0.30 10.94 -12.43
C LEU A 77 1.19 10.66 -12.58
N ASN A 78 1.71 10.67 -13.80
CA ASN A 78 3.12 10.39 -14.04
C ASN A 78 4.05 11.43 -13.42
N ALA A 79 3.56 12.66 -13.21
CA ALA A 79 4.34 13.72 -12.55
C ALA A 79 4.23 13.66 -11.03
N ARG A 80 3.33 12.82 -10.49
CA ARG A 80 3.14 12.69 -9.05
C ARG A 80 3.94 11.56 -8.43
N VAL A 81 4.52 10.67 -9.23
CA VAL A 81 5.34 9.57 -8.73
C VAL A 81 6.68 10.13 -8.26
N VAL A 82 6.93 10.04 -6.96
CA VAL A 82 8.15 10.55 -6.34
C VAL A 82 9.22 9.46 -6.28
N LYS A 83 8.80 8.25 -5.92
CA LYS A 83 9.65 7.07 -5.83
C LYS A 83 8.86 5.85 -6.23
N ASP A 84 9.56 4.84 -6.74
CA ASP A 84 8.94 3.56 -7.03
C ASP A 84 9.93 2.43 -6.83
N SER A 85 9.42 1.23 -6.62
CA SER A 85 10.23 0.03 -6.51
C SER A 85 9.35 -1.20 -6.63
N MET A 86 9.97 -2.33 -7.00
CA MET A 86 9.28 -3.62 -7.04
C MET A 86 9.71 -4.42 -5.83
N LYS A 87 8.74 -5.03 -5.12
CA LYS A 87 9.01 -5.86 -3.96
C LYS A 87 8.32 -7.20 -4.09
N SER A 88 8.88 -8.20 -3.45
CA SER A 88 8.29 -9.54 -3.38
C SER A 88 7.59 -9.70 -2.03
N GLY A 89 6.28 -9.95 -2.09
CA GLY A 89 5.48 -10.18 -0.89
C GLY A 89 4.96 -8.90 -0.27
N MET A 90 3.78 -9.03 0.37
CA MET A 90 3.06 -7.88 0.92
C MET A 90 3.81 -7.24 2.11
N ASN A 91 4.44 -8.07 2.95
CA ASN A 91 5.11 -7.53 4.13
C ASN A 91 6.27 -6.61 3.75
N ASP A 92 7.10 -7.03 2.78
CA ASP A 92 8.21 -6.20 2.33
C ASP A 92 7.71 -4.94 1.62
N ALA A 93 6.64 -5.07 0.83
CA ALA A 93 6.05 -3.92 0.14
C ALA A 93 5.51 -2.90 1.13
N LEU A 94 4.80 -3.36 2.17
CA LEU A 94 4.26 -2.47 3.19
C LEU A 94 5.36 -1.82 4.01
N ASP A 95 6.41 -2.57 4.38
CA ASP A 95 7.53 -2.00 5.12
C ASP A 95 8.17 -0.86 4.34
N LEU A 96 8.39 -1.08 3.05
CA LEU A 96 8.96 -0.04 2.20
C LEU A 96 8.04 1.16 2.10
N GLY A 97 6.75 0.92 1.85
CA GLY A 97 5.76 1.98 1.73
C GLY A 97 5.63 2.82 2.99
N VAL A 98 5.55 2.15 4.16
CA VAL A 98 5.47 2.84 5.44
C VAL A 98 6.73 3.67 5.68
N THR A 99 7.90 3.10 5.41
CA THR A 99 9.17 3.80 5.60
C THR A 99 9.25 5.05 4.74
N TRP A 100 8.90 4.94 3.46
CA TRP A 100 8.90 6.09 2.57
C TRP A 100 7.91 7.15 3.01
N LEU A 101 6.69 6.73 3.35
CA LEU A 101 5.63 7.67 3.70
C LEU A 101 5.98 8.43 4.96
N GLU A 102 6.45 7.74 6.00
CA GLU A 102 6.83 8.40 7.24
C GLU A 102 7.99 9.34 7.04
N ARG A 103 8.97 8.94 6.25
CA ARG A 103 10.14 9.79 5.98
C ARG A 103 9.72 11.07 5.26
N TYR A 104 8.84 10.97 4.28
CA TYR A 104 8.42 12.13 3.51
C TYR A 104 7.44 13.03 4.26
N LEU A 105 6.57 12.45 5.08
CA LEU A 105 5.63 13.24 5.87
C LEU A 105 6.30 13.93 7.05
N ASN A 106 7.40 13.39 7.55
CA ASN A 106 8.12 13.95 8.69
C ASN A 106 9.36 14.77 8.28
N ALA A 107 9.54 14.97 7.00
CA ALA A 107 10.68 15.74 6.48
C ALA A 107 10.50 17.23 6.69
#